data_4b0c456d7892393504d4bb0f81fee31f
#
_entry.id   4b0c456d7892393504d4bb0f81fee31f
#
_cell.length_a   1.000
_cell.length_b   1.000
_cell.length_c   1.000
_cell.angle_alpha   90.00
_cell.angle_beta   90.00
_cell.angle_gamma   90.00
#
_symmetry.space_group_name_H-M   'P 1'
#
loop_
_entity.id
_entity.type
_entity.pdbx_description
1 polymer ?
#
loop_
_entity_poly.entity_id
_entity_poly.type
_entity_poly.pdbx_seq_one_letter_code
_entity_poly.pdbx_strand_id
1 'polypeptide(L)'
;MSSVILRALGKRFGDQTALDGVSLEVQHGQLVCLLGPSGCGKTTALRLIAGFIEPTAGEILLGDRVVSSPGRALPPEQRNVSMVFQTHALWPHMTVAENVAYGLQVRKLDRATIARKVSAILATTRLAPFAARYPGELSGGQQQRVSLARALIVEPDTLLLDEPLSSLDANLREEMRFEVRRLHDAYRYTSIYVTHDQGEAMTTADRIAVMNAGRIEQLGTPEEVYDRPRSEFVARFLGGSNILRGRAVDATHVSFAGTPIECRGATLALGAEVAVSIRQHEIGISNHAARPAAANAVQCTVVRNVFLGGARDYVVEAPDGTQLRITAAPGESFAPGASVWLTLPPDRCRALVS
;
A
#
# COMPACT_ATOMS: atom_id res chain seq x y z
N MET A 1 0.56 -11.22 -23.82
CA MET A 1 0.75 -11.10 -22.35
C MET A 1 0.80 -9.62 -22.05
N SER A 2 -0.13 -9.09 -21.27
CA SER A 2 -0.25 -7.64 -21.11
C SER A 2 0.49 -7.19 -19.83
N SER A 3 1.64 -6.57 -20.01
CA SER A 3 2.30 -5.75 -18.99
C SER A 3 1.75 -4.33 -19.02
N VAL A 4 1.94 -3.56 -17.94
CA VAL A 4 1.70 -2.12 -17.90
C VAL A 4 3.02 -1.41 -17.67
N ILE A 5 3.40 -0.53 -18.60
CA ILE A 5 4.66 0.21 -18.50
C ILE A 5 4.36 1.71 -18.53
N LEU A 6 4.84 2.42 -17.51
CA LEU A 6 4.84 3.87 -17.43
C LEU A 6 6.27 4.34 -17.63
N ARG A 7 6.53 5.20 -18.62
CA ARG A 7 7.86 5.75 -18.89
C ARG A 7 7.86 7.25 -18.67
N ALA A 8 8.55 7.71 -17.63
CA ALA A 8 8.68 9.11 -17.24
C ALA A 8 7.34 9.87 -17.30
N LEU A 9 6.26 9.23 -16.80
CA LEU A 9 4.90 9.72 -16.92
C LEU A 9 4.72 11.00 -16.10
N GLY A 10 4.29 12.08 -16.76
CA GLY A 10 4.01 13.37 -16.16
C GLY A 10 2.57 13.83 -16.42
N LYS A 11 1.97 14.48 -15.42
CA LYS A 11 0.67 15.13 -15.56
C LYS A 11 0.62 16.44 -14.80
N ARG A 12 0.26 17.51 -15.52
CA ARG A 12 0.00 18.83 -14.94
C ARG A 12 -1.45 19.24 -15.19
N PHE A 13 -2.04 19.92 -14.22
CA PHE A 13 -3.34 20.57 -14.30
C PHE A 13 -3.11 22.07 -14.02
N GLY A 14 -3.06 22.88 -15.06
CA GLY A 14 -2.59 24.25 -14.93
C GLY A 14 -1.17 24.29 -14.34
N ASP A 15 -1.02 24.99 -13.22
CA ASP A 15 0.28 25.12 -12.53
C ASP A 15 0.57 23.95 -11.57
N GLN A 16 -0.43 23.11 -11.27
CA GLN A 16 -0.25 22.00 -10.33
C GLN A 16 0.29 20.77 -11.05
N THR A 17 1.45 20.27 -10.59
CA THR A 17 2.01 18.99 -11.03
C THR A 17 1.43 17.85 -10.18
N ALA A 18 0.67 16.96 -10.82
CA ALA A 18 0.08 15.78 -10.18
C ALA A 18 0.96 14.55 -10.29
N LEU A 19 1.71 14.40 -11.40
CA LEU A 19 2.72 13.37 -11.59
C LEU A 19 3.97 13.98 -12.19
N ASP A 20 5.14 13.57 -11.71
CA ASP A 20 6.44 14.08 -12.10
C ASP A 20 7.41 12.94 -12.39
N GLY A 21 7.51 12.56 -13.66
CA GLY A 21 8.45 11.58 -14.15
C GLY A 21 8.27 10.15 -13.63
N VAL A 22 7.02 9.73 -13.35
CA VAL A 22 6.71 8.41 -12.82
C VAL A 22 7.07 7.32 -13.83
N SER A 23 7.98 6.42 -13.43
CA SER A 23 8.33 5.22 -14.20
C SER A 23 8.01 3.97 -13.38
N LEU A 24 7.24 3.05 -13.97
CA LEU A 24 6.78 1.83 -13.32
C LEU A 24 6.57 0.75 -14.37
N GLU A 25 7.01 -0.46 -14.06
CA GLU A 25 6.72 -1.65 -14.85
C GLU A 25 5.95 -2.65 -13.98
N VAL A 26 4.76 -3.05 -14.45
CA VAL A 26 3.92 -4.09 -13.87
C VAL A 26 3.93 -5.27 -14.84
N GLN A 27 4.50 -6.38 -14.42
CA GLN A 27 4.60 -7.57 -15.26
C GLN A 27 3.24 -8.27 -15.41
N HIS A 28 3.11 -9.08 -16.45
CA HIS A 28 1.91 -9.88 -16.64
C HIS A 28 1.60 -10.75 -15.42
N GLY A 29 0.33 -10.70 -14.96
CA GLY A 29 -0.13 -11.46 -13.80
C GLY A 29 0.34 -10.95 -12.45
N GLN A 30 0.96 -9.76 -12.39
CA GLN A 30 1.41 -9.11 -11.17
C GLN A 30 0.37 -8.12 -10.64
N LEU A 31 0.19 -8.07 -9.33
CA LEU A 31 -0.57 -7.04 -8.65
C LEU A 31 0.39 -6.04 -8.02
N VAL A 32 0.39 -4.81 -8.54
CA VAL A 32 1.16 -3.68 -7.97
C VAL A 32 0.22 -2.73 -7.26
N CYS A 33 0.53 -2.43 -6.01
CA CYS A 33 -0.19 -1.43 -5.23
C CYS A 33 0.49 -0.05 -5.33
N LEU A 34 -0.26 0.99 -5.71
CA LEU A 34 0.15 2.39 -5.57
C LEU A 34 -0.31 2.86 -4.20
N LEU A 35 0.64 3.06 -3.28
CA LEU A 35 0.39 3.41 -1.89
C LEU A 35 0.98 4.80 -1.59
N GLY A 36 0.24 5.67 -0.89
CA GLY A 36 0.74 7.02 -0.56
C GLY A 36 -0.34 7.89 0.07
N PRO A 37 0.01 9.06 0.60
CA PRO A 37 -0.92 10.00 1.19
C PRO A 37 -1.94 10.52 0.16
N SER A 38 -3.03 11.12 0.67
CA SER A 38 -4.02 11.77 -0.20
C SER A 38 -3.36 12.86 -1.04
N GLY A 39 -3.74 12.95 -2.32
CA GLY A 39 -3.20 13.96 -3.24
C GLY A 39 -1.82 13.67 -3.84
N CYS A 40 -1.15 12.54 -3.53
CA CYS A 40 0.17 12.23 -4.09
C CYS A 40 0.17 11.74 -5.56
N GLY A 41 -1.00 11.66 -6.23
CA GLY A 41 -1.09 11.34 -7.65
C GLY A 41 -1.57 9.92 -8.01
N LYS A 42 -1.89 9.04 -7.06
CA LYS A 42 -2.32 7.64 -7.30
C LYS A 42 -3.51 7.51 -8.27
N THR A 43 -4.63 8.15 -7.93
CA THR A 43 -5.85 8.16 -8.79
C THR A 43 -5.58 8.83 -10.14
N THR A 44 -4.71 9.84 -10.19
CA THR A 44 -4.29 10.46 -11.45
C THR A 44 -3.55 9.45 -12.34
N ALA A 45 -2.60 8.69 -11.79
CA ALA A 45 -1.91 7.64 -12.51
C ALA A 45 -2.90 6.57 -13.03
N LEU A 46 -3.83 6.15 -12.18
CA LEU A 46 -4.84 5.16 -12.56
C LEU A 46 -5.74 5.67 -13.71
N ARG A 47 -6.21 6.93 -13.66
CA ARG A 47 -7.03 7.53 -14.70
C ARG A 47 -6.29 7.71 -16.04
N LEU A 48 -4.99 7.98 -16.00
CA LEU A 48 -4.13 8.01 -17.19
C LEU A 48 -4.03 6.62 -17.84
N ILE A 49 -3.83 5.56 -17.03
CA ILE A 49 -3.77 4.18 -17.52
C ILE A 49 -5.13 3.74 -18.07
N ALA A 50 -6.22 4.11 -17.42
CA ALA A 50 -7.58 3.85 -17.89
C ALA A 50 -7.94 4.59 -19.19
N GLY A 51 -7.28 5.72 -19.49
CA GLY A 51 -7.56 6.53 -20.68
C GLY A 51 -8.61 7.62 -20.49
N PHE A 52 -8.95 7.94 -19.23
CA PHE A 52 -9.88 9.04 -18.93
C PHE A 52 -9.24 10.42 -19.06
N ILE A 53 -7.93 10.50 -18.95
CA ILE A 53 -7.15 11.74 -19.11
C ILE A 53 -5.87 11.45 -19.90
N GLU A 54 -5.30 12.48 -20.51
CA GLU A 54 -4.06 12.41 -21.29
C GLU A 54 -2.85 12.85 -20.44
N PRO A 55 -1.67 12.22 -20.65
CA PRO A 55 -0.43 12.67 -20.01
C PRO A 55 0.06 13.99 -20.62
N THR A 56 0.78 14.79 -19.84
CA THR A 56 1.49 15.97 -20.33
C THR A 56 2.94 15.68 -20.71
N ALA A 57 3.49 14.55 -20.22
CA ALA A 57 4.82 14.04 -20.55
C ALA A 57 4.86 12.53 -20.40
N GLY A 58 5.83 11.90 -21.05
CA GLY A 58 6.03 10.45 -20.99
C GLY A 58 5.01 9.65 -21.78
N GLU A 59 5.01 8.34 -21.58
CA GLU A 59 4.14 7.43 -22.33
C GLU A 59 3.65 6.26 -21.46
N ILE A 60 2.52 5.66 -21.89
CA ILE A 60 1.92 4.47 -21.27
C ILE A 60 1.83 3.38 -22.34
N LEU A 61 2.34 2.18 -21.99
CA LEU A 61 2.19 1.00 -22.81
C LEU A 61 1.35 -0.06 -22.09
N LEU A 62 0.50 -0.73 -22.84
CA LEU A 62 -0.19 -1.98 -22.45
C LEU A 62 0.32 -3.09 -23.36
N GLY A 63 1.07 -4.04 -22.79
CA GLY A 63 1.91 -4.94 -23.57
C GLY A 63 2.95 -4.14 -24.36
N ASP A 64 3.05 -4.44 -25.68
CA ASP A 64 3.96 -3.74 -26.59
C ASP A 64 3.34 -2.49 -27.25
N ARG A 65 2.07 -2.19 -26.94
CA ARG A 65 1.32 -1.11 -27.59
C ARG A 65 1.38 0.17 -26.76
N VAL A 66 1.88 1.26 -27.35
CA VAL A 66 1.74 2.61 -26.77
C VAL A 66 0.26 3.02 -26.85
N VAL A 67 -0.37 3.21 -25.69
CA VAL A 67 -1.80 3.60 -25.58
C VAL A 67 -1.99 5.06 -25.23
N SER A 68 -0.94 5.73 -24.72
CA SER A 68 -1.01 7.16 -24.34
C SER A 68 0.36 7.81 -24.42
N SER A 69 0.41 9.00 -25.00
CA SER A 69 1.52 9.94 -25.01
C SER A 69 0.96 11.37 -25.12
N PRO A 70 1.72 12.43 -24.95
CA PRO A 70 1.23 13.80 -25.14
C PRO A 70 0.60 14.01 -26.53
N GLY A 71 -0.65 14.46 -26.55
CA GLY A 71 -1.43 14.71 -27.78
C GLY A 71 -1.95 13.43 -28.47
N ARG A 72 -1.74 12.25 -27.90
CA ARG A 72 -2.25 10.98 -28.45
C ARG A 72 -2.63 10.03 -27.30
N ALA A 73 -3.92 9.86 -27.08
CA ALA A 73 -4.43 8.91 -26.10
C ALA A 73 -5.57 8.07 -26.71
N LEU A 74 -5.46 6.76 -26.56
CA LEU A 74 -6.57 5.87 -26.90
C LEU A 74 -7.64 6.00 -25.80
N PRO A 75 -8.93 6.07 -26.18
CA PRO A 75 -10.01 6.10 -25.20
C PRO A 75 -10.14 4.74 -24.47
N PRO A 76 -10.80 4.70 -23.30
CA PRO A 76 -10.88 3.51 -22.43
C PRO A 76 -11.37 2.25 -23.13
N GLU A 77 -12.39 2.36 -24.00
CA GLU A 77 -13.00 1.25 -24.72
C GLU A 77 -12.06 0.56 -25.74
N GLN A 78 -10.91 1.19 -26.05
CA GLN A 78 -9.90 0.65 -26.96
C GLN A 78 -8.67 0.07 -26.21
N ARG A 79 -8.68 0.08 -24.86
CA ARG A 79 -7.54 -0.35 -24.06
C ARG A 79 -7.64 -1.76 -23.49
N ASN A 80 -8.77 -2.42 -23.56
CA ASN A 80 -9.06 -3.69 -22.90
C ASN A 80 -8.71 -3.69 -21.39
N VAL A 81 -9.03 -2.60 -20.72
CA VAL A 81 -8.90 -2.45 -19.26
C VAL A 81 -10.28 -2.52 -18.59
N SER A 82 -10.33 -3.01 -17.38
CA SER A 82 -11.51 -2.89 -16.51
C SER A 82 -11.15 -2.10 -15.26
N MET A 83 -12.11 -1.34 -14.74
CA MET A 83 -11.91 -0.53 -13.55
C MET A 83 -12.99 -0.78 -12.51
N VAL A 84 -12.56 -0.97 -11.27
CA VAL A 84 -13.41 -0.97 -10.08
C VAL A 84 -13.25 0.39 -9.41
N PHE A 85 -14.36 1.10 -9.27
CA PHE A 85 -14.40 2.44 -8.71
C PHE A 85 -14.65 2.40 -7.20
N GLN A 86 -14.26 3.45 -6.50
CA GLN A 86 -14.45 3.63 -5.06
C GLN A 86 -15.91 3.51 -4.61
N THR A 87 -16.87 3.93 -5.44
CA THR A 87 -18.32 3.94 -5.14
C THR A 87 -19.07 2.73 -5.69
N HIS A 88 -18.41 1.59 -5.96
CA HIS A 88 -18.97 0.40 -6.61
C HIS A 88 -19.57 0.64 -8.01
N ALA A 89 -20.20 1.78 -8.25
CA ALA A 89 -20.80 2.23 -9.51
C ALA A 89 -21.76 1.16 -10.14
N LEU A 90 -22.59 0.52 -9.30
CA LEU A 90 -23.58 -0.45 -9.78
C LEU A 90 -24.80 0.28 -10.33
N TRP A 91 -25.41 -0.28 -11.37
CA TRP A 91 -26.68 0.20 -11.92
C TRP A 91 -27.84 -0.23 -11.00
N PRO A 92 -28.51 0.71 -10.30
CA PRO A 92 -29.51 0.38 -9.28
C PRO A 92 -30.78 -0.27 -9.82
N HIS A 93 -31.07 -0.07 -11.10
CA HIS A 93 -32.25 -0.61 -11.81
C HIS A 93 -31.99 -1.98 -12.45
N MET A 94 -30.79 -2.52 -12.32
CA MET A 94 -30.39 -3.84 -12.83
C MET A 94 -30.13 -4.79 -11.67
N THR A 95 -30.52 -6.04 -11.82
CA THR A 95 -30.17 -7.12 -10.89
C THR A 95 -28.66 -7.37 -10.85
N VAL A 96 -28.18 -8.16 -9.89
CA VAL A 96 -26.78 -8.61 -9.80
C VAL A 96 -26.35 -9.29 -11.11
N ALA A 97 -27.16 -10.23 -11.61
CA ALA A 97 -26.85 -10.94 -12.85
C ALA A 97 -26.78 -10.00 -14.06
N GLU A 98 -27.67 -9.03 -14.15
CA GLU A 98 -27.69 -8.04 -15.25
C GLU A 98 -26.50 -7.07 -15.14
N ASN A 99 -26.17 -6.57 -13.93
CA ASN A 99 -24.97 -5.76 -13.72
C ASN A 99 -23.71 -6.49 -14.21
N VAL A 100 -23.57 -7.77 -13.87
CA VAL A 100 -22.41 -8.56 -14.25
C VAL A 100 -22.42 -8.88 -15.75
N ALA A 101 -23.58 -9.18 -16.34
CA ALA A 101 -23.73 -9.52 -17.76
C ALA A 101 -23.47 -8.35 -18.71
N TYR A 102 -23.64 -7.10 -18.22
CA TYR A 102 -23.70 -5.90 -19.07
C TYR A 102 -22.53 -5.76 -20.05
N GLY A 103 -21.29 -5.93 -19.56
CA GLY A 103 -20.11 -5.80 -20.41
C GLY A 103 -20.06 -6.83 -21.55
N LEU A 104 -20.58 -8.05 -21.33
CA LEU A 104 -20.66 -9.09 -22.34
C LEU A 104 -21.76 -8.79 -23.36
N GLN A 105 -22.87 -8.18 -22.92
CA GLN A 105 -23.96 -7.73 -23.81
C GLN A 105 -23.48 -6.62 -24.75
N VAL A 106 -22.74 -5.63 -24.22
CA VAL A 106 -22.12 -4.57 -25.04
C VAL A 106 -21.16 -5.15 -26.07
N ARG A 107 -20.42 -6.21 -25.73
CA ARG A 107 -19.57 -6.97 -26.65
C ARG A 107 -20.35 -7.87 -27.62
N LYS A 108 -21.68 -7.88 -27.53
CA LYS A 108 -22.60 -8.64 -28.41
C LYS A 108 -22.35 -10.16 -28.44
N LEU A 109 -21.94 -10.74 -27.29
CA LEU A 109 -21.87 -12.19 -27.17
C LEU A 109 -23.28 -12.82 -27.22
N ASP A 110 -23.37 -14.08 -27.62
CA ASP A 110 -24.62 -14.82 -27.64
C ASP A 110 -25.14 -15.10 -26.18
N ARG A 111 -26.46 -15.30 -26.09
CA ARG A 111 -27.15 -15.46 -24.77
C ARG A 111 -26.67 -16.68 -24.01
N ALA A 112 -26.35 -17.78 -24.64
CA ALA A 112 -25.93 -19.00 -23.99
C ALA A 112 -24.52 -18.82 -23.39
N THR A 113 -23.60 -18.18 -24.10
CA THR A 113 -22.26 -17.84 -23.62
C THR A 113 -22.34 -16.85 -22.44
N ILE A 114 -23.20 -15.81 -22.55
CA ILE A 114 -23.39 -14.86 -21.41
C ILE A 114 -23.90 -15.62 -20.19
N ALA A 115 -24.96 -16.42 -20.31
CA ALA A 115 -25.53 -17.15 -19.17
C ALA A 115 -24.50 -18.06 -18.49
N ARG A 116 -23.70 -18.79 -19.27
CA ARG A 116 -22.64 -19.67 -18.76
C ARG A 116 -21.56 -18.88 -18.03
N LYS A 117 -21.04 -17.79 -18.62
CA LYS A 117 -20.00 -16.94 -17.99
C LYS A 117 -20.51 -16.26 -16.73
N VAL A 118 -21.74 -15.73 -16.73
CA VAL A 118 -22.37 -15.12 -15.55
C VAL A 118 -22.52 -16.15 -14.43
N SER A 119 -23.05 -17.34 -14.71
CA SER A 119 -23.17 -18.39 -13.71
C SER A 119 -21.82 -18.75 -13.09
N ALA A 120 -20.77 -18.89 -13.90
CA ALA A 120 -19.43 -19.23 -13.43
C ALA A 120 -18.83 -18.15 -12.53
N ILE A 121 -18.89 -16.87 -12.94
CA ILE A 121 -18.31 -15.77 -12.13
C ILE A 121 -19.09 -15.54 -10.84
N LEU A 122 -20.44 -15.64 -10.87
CA LEU A 122 -21.26 -15.53 -9.67
C LEU A 122 -20.96 -16.65 -8.66
N ALA A 123 -20.71 -17.86 -9.13
CA ALA A 123 -20.27 -18.96 -8.27
C ALA A 123 -18.89 -18.65 -7.64
N THR A 124 -17.92 -18.23 -8.43
CA THR A 124 -16.56 -17.89 -7.98
C THR A 124 -16.54 -16.76 -6.96
N THR A 125 -17.39 -15.74 -7.14
CA THR A 125 -17.50 -14.59 -6.24
C THR A 125 -18.51 -14.79 -5.10
N ARG A 126 -19.08 -16.00 -4.96
CA ARG A 126 -20.10 -16.36 -3.95
C ARG A 126 -21.36 -15.48 -4.01
N LEU A 127 -21.75 -15.09 -5.22
CA LEU A 127 -22.92 -14.26 -5.48
C LEU A 127 -24.11 -15.02 -6.08
N ALA A 128 -23.98 -16.32 -6.36
CA ALA A 128 -25.05 -17.11 -6.98
C ALA A 128 -26.40 -17.00 -6.24
N PRO A 129 -26.49 -17.01 -4.89
CA PRO A 129 -27.78 -16.85 -4.19
C PRO A 129 -28.42 -15.46 -4.34
N PHE A 130 -27.66 -14.47 -4.80
CA PHE A 130 -28.10 -13.08 -4.90
C PHE A 130 -28.31 -12.63 -6.36
N ALA A 131 -28.22 -13.54 -7.32
CA ALA A 131 -28.26 -13.22 -8.77
C ALA A 131 -29.47 -12.37 -9.20
N ALA A 132 -30.62 -12.60 -8.61
CA ALA A 132 -31.86 -11.91 -8.92
C ALA A 132 -32.12 -10.64 -8.07
N ARG A 133 -31.25 -10.34 -7.07
CA ARG A 133 -31.40 -9.16 -6.21
C ARG A 133 -30.91 -7.90 -6.88
N TYR A 134 -31.45 -6.76 -6.46
CA TYR A 134 -30.99 -5.44 -6.85
C TYR A 134 -29.87 -4.93 -5.91
N PRO A 135 -29.01 -4.00 -6.33
CA PRO A 135 -27.93 -3.47 -5.49
C PRO A 135 -28.38 -2.96 -4.12
N GLY A 136 -29.53 -2.30 -4.02
CA GLY A 136 -30.07 -1.80 -2.75
C GLY A 136 -30.45 -2.88 -1.71
N GLU A 137 -30.54 -4.14 -2.13
CA GLU A 137 -30.85 -5.29 -1.28
C GLU A 137 -29.59 -6.03 -0.78
N LEU A 138 -28.40 -5.48 -1.10
CA LEU A 138 -27.10 -6.10 -0.82
C LEU A 138 -26.35 -5.32 0.25
N SER A 139 -25.56 -6.05 1.07
CA SER A 139 -24.56 -5.42 1.94
C SER A 139 -23.43 -4.77 1.11
N GLY A 140 -22.68 -3.83 1.70
CA GLY A 140 -21.55 -3.18 1.03
C GLY A 140 -20.53 -4.16 0.45
N GLY A 141 -20.17 -5.22 1.19
CA GLY A 141 -19.26 -6.25 0.68
C GLY A 141 -19.84 -7.09 -0.45
N GLN A 142 -21.17 -7.33 -0.44
CA GLN A 142 -21.83 -7.97 -1.57
C GLN A 142 -21.82 -7.07 -2.80
N GLN A 143 -22.08 -5.77 -2.65
CA GLN A 143 -21.98 -4.78 -3.74
C GLN A 143 -20.56 -4.73 -4.30
N GLN A 144 -19.55 -4.77 -3.42
CA GLN A 144 -18.14 -4.81 -3.82
C GLN A 144 -17.82 -6.06 -4.65
N ARG A 145 -18.29 -7.25 -4.21
CA ARG A 145 -18.13 -8.48 -4.99
C ARG A 145 -18.81 -8.41 -6.35
N VAL A 146 -19.99 -7.76 -6.45
CA VAL A 146 -20.66 -7.53 -7.75
C VAL A 146 -19.81 -6.64 -8.65
N SER A 147 -19.23 -5.56 -8.12
CA SER A 147 -18.35 -4.67 -8.88
C SER A 147 -17.09 -5.41 -9.39
N LEU A 148 -16.48 -6.25 -8.54
CA LEU A 148 -15.38 -7.13 -8.94
C LEU A 148 -15.80 -8.13 -10.02
N ALA A 149 -16.91 -8.84 -9.82
CA ALA A 149 -17.43 -9.81 -10.79
C ALA A 149 -17.69 -9.16 -12.16
N ARG A 150 -18.28 -7.95 -12.17
CA ARG A 150 -18.52 -7.16 -13.38
C ARG A 150 -17.23 -6.78 -14.10
N ALA A 151 -16.19 -6.42 -13.35
CA ALA A 151 -14.89 -6.06 -13.92
C ALA A 151 -14.15 -7.29 -14.47
N LEU A 152 -14.29 -8.45 -13.83
CA LEU A 152 -13.58 -9.67 -14.17
C LEU A 152 -14.22 -10.45 -15.32
N ILE A 153 -15.55 -10.43 -15.46
CA ILE A 153 -16.28 -11.27 -16.43
C ILE A 153 -15.92 -10.97 -17.89
N VAL A 154 -15.49 -9.74 -18.16
CA VAL A 154 -15.06 -9.31 -19.50
C VAL A 154 -13.65 -9.77 -19.86
N GLU A 155 -12.96 -10.47 -18.93
CA GLU A 155 -11.59 -10.98 -19.11
C GLU A 155 -10.65 -9.87 -19.60
N PRO A 156 -10.45 -8.81 -18.81
CA PRO A 156 -9.60 -7.69 -19.21
C PRO A 156 -8.13 -8.09 -19.20
N ASP A 157 -7.31 -7.43 -20.02
CA ASP A 157 -5.85 -7.57 -19.96
C ASP A 157 -5.27 -6.93 -18.69
N THR A 158 -5.90 -5.85 -18.23
CA THR A 158 -5.48 -5.10 -17.05
C THR A 158 -6.67 -4.74 -16.17
N LEU A 159 -6.56 -5.02 -14.86
CA LEU A 159 -7.55 -4.67 -13.86
C LEU A 159 -7.05 -3.47 -13.03
N LEU A 160 -7.85 -2.43 -12.98
CA LEU A 160 -7.58 -1.20 -12.22
C LEU A 160 -8.55 -1.12 -11.03
N LEU A 161 -8.01 -0.90 -9.82
CA LEU A 161 -8.77 -0.88 -8.57
C LEU A 161 -8.51 0.46 -7.88
N ASP A 162 -9.51 1.36 -7.85
CA ASP A 162 -9.40 2.70 -7.26
C ASP A 162 -10.04 2.71 -5.86
N GLU A 163 -9.24 2.57 -4.83
CA GLU A 163 -9.65 2.50 -3.41
C GLU A 163 -10.86 1.57 -3.18
N PRO A 164 -10.82 0.32 -3.67
CA PRO A 164 -12.02 -0.50 -3.78
C PRO A 164 -12.64 -0.87 -2.43
N LEU A 165 -11.90 -0.78 -1.31
CA LEU A 165 -12.39 -1.20 0.00
C LEU A 165 -12.63 -0.03 0.96
N SER A 166 -12.46 1.22 0.50
CA SER A 166 -12.53 2.41 1.36
C SER A 166 -13.91 2.67 1.98
N SER A 167 -14.99 2.22 1.34
CA SER A 167 -16.38 2.39 1.80
C SER A 167 -16.86 1.30 2.78
N LEU A 168 -16.01 0.28 3.08
CA LEU A 168 -16.37 -0.84 3.92
C LEU A 168 -15.95 -0.62 5.38
N ASP A 169 -16.71 -1.21 6.32
CA ASP A 169 -16.30 -1.29 7.72
C ASP A 169 -15.05 -2.15 7.90
N ALA A 170 -14.41 -2.08 9.08
CA ALA A 170 -13.10 -2.70 9.32
C ALA A 170 -13.11 -4.24 9.15
N ASN A 171 -14.15 -4.92 9.67
CA ASN A 171 -14.22 -6.38 9.61
C ASN A 171 -14.44 -6.85 8.17
N LEU A 172 -15.36 -6.20 7.46
CA LEU A 172 -15.68 -6.51 6.08
C LEU A 172 -14.50 -6.19 5.14
N ARG A 173 -13.76 -5.10 5.44
CA ARG A 173 -12.55 -4.74 4.71
C ARG A 173 -11.49 -5.83 4.81
N GLU A 174 -11.27 -6.38 6.00
CA GLU A 174 -10.33 -7.49 6.20
C GLU A 174 -10.72 -8.72 5.39
N GLU A 175 -11.99 -9.15 5.45
CA GLU A 175 -12.49 -10.26 4.63
C GLU A 175 -12.28 -10.00 3.13
N MET A 176 -12.57 -8.80 2.67
CA MET A 176 -12.49 -8.43 1.26
C MET A 176 -11.04 -8.30 0.74
N ARG A 177 -10.06 -7.99 1.58
CA ARG A 177 -8.63 -8.05 1.22
C ARG A 177 -8.24 -9.46 0.78
N PHE A 178 -8.58 -10.47 1.58
CA PHE A 178 -8.32 -11.87 1.23
C PHE A 178 -9.07 -12.30 -0.03
N GLU A 179 -10.30 -11.82 -0.22
CA GLU A 179 -11.08 -12.15 -1.41
C GLU A 179 -10.48 -11.56 -2.70
N VAL A 180 -10.02 -10.29 -2.66
CA VAL A 180 -9.31 -9.66 -3.79
C VAL A 180 -8.04 -10.45 -4.12
N ARG A 181 -7.24 -10.81 -3.10
CA ARG A 181 -6.02 -11.60 -3.30
C ARG A 181 -6.35 -12.99 -3.88
N ARG A 182 -7.34 -13.69 -3.36
CA ARG A 182 -7.79 -15.00 -3.86
C ARG A 182 -8.22 -14.93 -5.32
N LEU A 183 -8.98 -13.90 -5.72
CA LEU A 183 -9.41 -13.70 -7.09
C LEU A 183 -8.21 -13.39 -8.00
N HIS A 184 -7.27 -12.57 -7.54
CA HIS A 184 -6.05 -12.29 -8.29
C HIS A 184 -5.24 -13.58 -8.53
N ASP A 185 -5.03 -14.41 -7.50
CA ASP A 185 -4.29 -15.68 -7.61
C ASP A 185 -4.97 -16.67 -8.56
N ALA A 186 -6.31 -16.68 -8.60
CA ALA A 186 -7.08 -17.57 -9.46
C ALA A 186 -7.03 -17.15 -10.94
N TYR A 187 -7.06 -15.85 -11.22
CA TYR A 187 -7.19 -15.34 -12.58
C TYR A 187 -5.89 -14.76 -13.16
N ARG A 188 -4.94 -14.37 -12.32
CA ARG A 188 -3.63 -13.82 -12.70
C ARG A 188 -3.72 -12.63 -13.68
N TYR A 189 -4.69 -11.75 -13.48
CA TYR A 189 -4.75 -10.47 -14.21
C TYR A 189 -3.58 -9.57 -13.83
N THR A 190 -3.08 -8.78 -14.79
CA THR A 190 -2.20 -7.66 -14.47
C THR A 190 -3.02 -6.60 -13.75
N SER A 191 -2.68 -6.31 -12.49
CA SER A 191 -3.53 -5.48 -11.64
C SER A 191 -2.78 -4.28 -11.08
N ILE A 192 -3.43 -3.10 -11.08
CA ILE A 192 -2.95 -1.92 -10.38
C ILE A 192 -4.01 -1.55 -9.34
N TYR A 193 -3.59 -1.56 -8.09
CA TYR A 193 -4.43 -1.32 -6.92
C TYR A 193 -4.03 0.00 -6.27
N VAL A 194 -4.94 0.95 -6.17
CA VAL A 194 -4.73 2.23 -5.46
C VAL A 194 -5.34 2.14 -4.08
N THR A 195 -4.58 2.48 -3.07
CA THR A 195 -5.08 2.64 -1.70
C THR A 195 -4.22 3.63 -0.90
N HIS A 196 -4.75 4.12 0.20
CA HIS A 196 -4.01 4.81 1.25
C HIS A 196 -3.86 3.93 2.52
N ASP A 197 -4.48 2.74 2.53
CA ASP A 197 -4.43 1.78 3.64
C ASP A 197 -3.21 0.85 3.47
N GLN A 198 -2.30 0.92 4.45
CA GLN A 198 -1.07 0.11 4.46
C GLN A 198 -1.37 -1.38 4.58
N GLY A 199 -2.37 -1.75 5.40
CA GLY A 199 -2.77 -3.13 5.58
C GLY A 199 -3.30 -3.76 4.29
N GLU A 200 -4.04 -2.98 3.45
CA GLU A 200 -4.46 -3.43 2.13
C GLU A 200 -3.24 -3.70 1.23
N ALA A 201 -2.32 -2.75 1.14
CA ALA A 201 -1.14 -2.88 0.30
C ALA A 201 -0.27 -4.08 0.73
N MET A 202 -0.02 -4.23 2.04
CA MET A 202 0.82 -5.31 2.59
C MET A 202 0.24 -6.71 2.38
N THR A 203 -1.10 -6.84 2.40
CA THR A 203 -1.76 -8.16 2.31
C THR A 203 -2.11 -8.57 0.88
N THR A 204 -2.25 -7.62 -0.05
CA THR A 204 -2.74 -7.94 -1.40
C THR A 204 -1.68 -7.85 -2.49
N ALA A 205 -0.68 -6.99 -2.35
CA ALA A 205 0.24 -6.69 -3.43
C ALA A 205 1.40 -7.69 -3.56
N ASP A 206 1.83 -7.97 -4.81
CA ASP A 206 3.11 -8.60 -5.09
C ASP A 206 4.25 -7.57 -4.97
N ARG A 207 3.98 -6.30 -5.34
CA ARG A 207 4.89 -5.17 -5.15
C ARG A 207 4.13 -3.92 -4.76
N ILE A 208 4.76 -3.07 -3.96
CA ILE A 208 4.22 -1.78 -3.52
C ILE A 208 5.09 -0.66 -4.11
N ALA A 209 4.45 0.27 -4.82
CA ALA A 209 5.02 1.54 -5.21
C ALA A 209 4.57 2.62 -4.22
N VAL A 210 5.46 3.01 -3.32
CA VAL A 210 5.20 4.10 -2.36
C VAL A 210 5.33 5.42 -3.09
N MET A 211 4.25 6.19 -3.14
CA MET A 211 4.19 7.46 -3.86
C MET A 211 4.17 8.65 -2.90
N ASN A 212 4.88 9.70 -3.29
CA ASN A 212 4.89 10.98 -2.60
C ASN A 212 5.02 12.12 -3.61
N ALA A 213 4.24 13.20 -3.45
CA ALA A 213 4.32 14.42 -4.26
C ALA A 213 4.48 14.17 -5.78
N GLY A 214 3.72 13.21 -6.32
CA GLY A 214 3.70 12.89 -7.75
C GLY A 214 4.84 11.98 -8.22
N ARG A 215 5.68 11.45 -7.33
CA ARG A 215 6.83 10.58 -7.65
C ARG A 215 6.72 9.23 -6.93
N ILE A 216 7.44 8.22 -7.42
CA ILE A 216 7.65 6.96 -6.71
C ILE A 216 8.92 7.09 -5.87
N GLU A 217 8.75 7.05 -4.54
CA GLU A 217 9.84 7.08 -3.56
C GLU A 217 10.56 5.73 -3.46
N GLN A 218 9.78 4.66 -3.47
CA GLN A 218 10.30 3.29 -3.40
C GLN A 218 9.33 2.31 -4.07
N LEU A 219 9.90 1.32 -4.75
CA LEU A 219 9.21 0.17 -5.32
C LEU A 219 9.90 -1.10 -4.82
N GLY A 220 9.14 -2.04 -4.26
CA GLY A 220 9.66 -3.31 -3.74
C GLY A 220 8.54 -4.26 -3.35
N THR A 221 8.88 -5.46 -2.84
CA THR A 221 7.91 -6.34 -2.20
C THR A 221 7.38 -5.71 -0.90
N PRO A 222 6.24 -6.17 -0.34
CA PRO A 222 5.76 -5.69 0.96
C PRO A 222 6.85 -5.71 2.04
N GLU A 223 7.58 -6.81 2.17
CA GLU A 223 8.67 -6.98 3.14
C GLU A 223 9.83 -5.99 2.87
N GLU A 224 10.22 -5.82 1.59
CA GLU A 224 11.31 -4.90 1.23
C GLU A 224 10.99 -3.45 1.58
N VAL A 225 9.78 -2.96 1.29
CA VAL A 225 9.42 -1.57 1.58
C VAL A 225 9.20 -1.35 3.08
N TYR A 226 8.76 -2.38 3.81
CA TYR A 226 8.54 -2.32 5.25
C TYR A 226 9.85 -2.41 6.04
N ASP A 227 10.68 -3.44 5.78
CA ASP A 227 11.91 -3.73 6.55
C ASP A 227 13.10 -2.89 6.08
N ARG A 228 13.08 -2.44 4.81
CA ARG A 228 14.20 -1.73 4.18
C ARG A 228 13.75 -0.41 3.54
N PRO A 229 13.16 0.50 4.34
CA PRO A 229 12.78 1.81 3.82
C PRO A 229 14.04 2.54 3.31
N ARG A 230 13.91 3.21 2.15
CA ARG A 230 15.01 3.95 1.53
C ARG A 230 15.11 5.39 2.03
N SER A 231 13.98 5.97 2.47
CA SER A 231 13.93 7.34 2.95
C SER A 231 13.17 7.45 4.28
N GLU A 232 13.37 8.55 4.98
CA GLU A 232 12.62 8.86 6.19
C GLU A 232 11.10 8.94 5.91
N PHE A 233 10.73 9.46 4.73
CA PHE A 233 9.34 9.49 4.30
C PHE A 233 8.73 8.09 4.29
N VAL A 234 9.37 7.14 3.61
CA VAL A 234 8.88 5.76 3.51
C VAL A 234 8.80 5.10 4.90
N ALA A 235 9.84 5.28 5.73
CA ALA A 235 9.86 4.74 7.09
C ALA A 235 8.70 5.26 7.96
N ARG A 236 8.44 6.57 7.92
CA ARG A 236 7.34 7.21 8.65
C ARG A 236 5.97 6.87 8.07
N PHE A 237 5.85 6.91 6.76
CA PHE A 237 4.58 6.70 6.07
C PHE A 237 4.07 5.27 6.28
N LEU A 238 4.93 4.25 6.26
CA LEU A 238 4.53 2.86 6.55
C LEU A 238 4.28 2.59 8.04
N GLY A 239 4.30 3.62 8.86
CA GLY A 239 3.93 3.62 10.27
C GLY A 239 4.84 2.81 11.19
N GLY A 240 4.65 3.00 12.48
CA GLY A 240 5.34 2.22 13.51
C GLY A 240 6.87 2.38 13.57
N SER A 241 7.47 3.39 12.91
CA SER A 241 8.91 3.65 12.96
C SER A 241 9.24 4.79 13.93
N ASN A 242 10.24 4.57 14.78
CA ASN A 242 10.99 5.64 15.42
C ASN A 242 12.10 6.11 14.49
N ILE A 243 12.38 7.39 14.48
CA ILE A 243 13.52 7.98 13.75
C ILE A 243 14.46 8.58 14.77
N LEU A 244 15.61 7.95 14.94
CA LEU A 244 16.68 8.41 15.79
C LEU A 244 17.57 9.33 14.95
N ARG A 245 17.76 10.57 15.40
CA ARG A 245 18.64 11.52 14.73
C ARG A 245 19.93 11.65 15.50
N GLY A 246 21.06 11.60 14.79
CA GLY A 246 22.36 11.70 15.41
C GLY A 246 23.47 11.95 14.40
N ARG A 247 24.71 11.95 14.88
CA ARG A 247 25.90 12.10 14.03
C ARG A 247 26.65 10.78 13.93
N ALA A 248 27.11 10.45 12.75
CA ALA A 248 27.93 9.28 12.51
C ALA A 248 29.28 9.41 13.29
N VAL A 249 29.57 8.43 14.13
CA VAL A 249 30.84 8.34 14.88
C VAL A 249 31.86 7.44 14.19
N ASP A 250 31.39 6.56 13.32
CA ASP A 250 32.20 5.75 12.41
C ASP A 250 31.31 5.27 11.22
N ALA A 251 31.77 4.29 10.46
CA ALA A 251 31.08 3.78 9.27
C ALA A 251 29.75 3.05 9.59
N THR A 252 29.49 2.66 10.83
CA THR A 252 28.37 1.82 11.26
C THR A 252 27.65 2.31 12.52
N HIS A 253 28.17 3.33 13.21
CA HIS A 253 27.59 3.84 14.44
C HIS A 253 27.14 5.29 14.32
N VAL A 254 25.99 5.58 14.93
CA VAL A 254 25.40 6.92 15.06
C VAL A 254 25.28 7.27 16.54
N SER A 255 25.77 8.43 16.97
CA SER A 255 25.59 8.93 18.33
C SER A 255 24.15 9.43 18.52
N PHE A 256 23.35 8.71 19.29
CA PHE A 256 21.99 9.07 19.67
C PHE A 256 21.90 9.24 21.19
N ALA A 257 21.42 10.38 21.66
CA ALA A 257 21.30 10.69 23.11
C ALA A 257 22.59 10.37 23.90
N GLY A 258 23.77 10.64 23.30
CA GLY A 258 25.08 10.36 23.91
C GLY A 258 25.51 8.89 23.86
N THR A 259 24.73 8.00 23.27
CA THR A 259 25.04 6.57 23.13
C THR A 259 25.35 6.22 21.67
N PRO A 260 26.46 5.52 21.37
CA PRO A 260 26.70 5.00 20.02
C PRO A 260 25.71 3.86 19.72
N ILE A 261 24.96 3.98 18.63
CA ILE A 261 23.99 3.01 18.13
C ILE A 261 24.55 2.40 16.86
N GLU A 262 24.85 1.10 16.92
CA GLU A 262 25.22 0.35 15.72
C GLU A 262 24.00 0.22 14.80
N CYS A 263 24.17 0.49 13.51
CA CYS A 263 23.11 0.43 12.52
C CYS A 263 23.59 -0.21 11.21
N ARG A 264 22.61 -0.68 10.40
CA ARG A 264 22.83 -1.29 9.09
C ARG A 264 22.31 -0.35 7.99
N GLY A 265 22.65 -0.63 6.75
CA GLY A 265 22.20 0.10 5.57
C GLY A 265 23.35 0.77 4.83
N ALA A 266 23.37 2.10 4.76
CA ALA A 266 24.44 2.83 4.08
C ALA A 266 25.71 2.88 4.93
N THR A 267 26.88 2.91 4.28
CA THR A 267 28.15 3.26 4.93
C THR A 267 28.12 4.75 5.29
N LEU A 268 28.37 5.06 6.55
CA LEU A 268 28.25 6.41 7.08
C LEU A 268 29.55 7.20 6.90
N ALA A 269 29.43 8.46 6.54
CA ALA A 269 30.57 9.39 6.57
C ALA A 269 30.71 9.98 7.99
N LEU A 270 31.92 9.95 8.54
CA LEU A 270 32.22 10.48 9.88
C LEU A 270 31.70 11.90 10.04
N GLY A 271 30.95 12.17 11.13
CA GLY A 271 30.40 13.47 11.46
C GLY A 271 29.14 13.85 10.69
N ALA A 272 28.70 13.06 9.68
CA ALA A 272 27.47 13.32 8.95
C ALA A 272 26.23 13.23 9.85
N GLU A 273 25.23 14.06 9.62
CA GLU A 273 23.90 13.90 10.24
C GLU A 273 23.18 12.72 9.60
N VAL A 274 22.69 11.81 10.43
CA VAL A 274 22.07 10.55 9.99
C VAL A 274 20.76 10.35 10.73
N ALA A 275 19.72 9.94 10.00
CA ALA A 275 18.49 9.42 10.55
C ALA A 275 18.55 7.88 10.55
N VAL A 276 18.28 7.26 11.71
CA VAL A 276 18.21 5.80 11.85
C VAL A 276 16.77 5.42 12.15
N SER A 277 16.19 4.54 11.35
CA SER A 277 14.84 4.00 11.53
C SER A 277 14.89 2.69 12.31
N ILE A 278 13.97 2.54 13.28
CA ILE A 278 13.68 1.27 13.95
C ILE A 278 12.17 1.16 14.22
N ARG A 279 11.61 -0.03 14.08
CA ARG A 279 10.18 -0.27 14.32
C ARG A 279 9.87 -0.28 15.81
N GLN A 280 8.64 0.19 16.18
CA GLN A 280 8.19 0.26 17.57
C GLN A 280 8.18 -1.10 18.27
N HIS A 281 7.83 -2.18 17.56
CA HIS A 281 7.73 -3.54 18.08
C HIS A 281 9.07 -4.28 18.11
N GLU A 282 10.12 -3.72 17.52
CA GLU A 282 11.47 -4.28 17.51
C GLU A 282 12.32 -3.76 18.68
N ILE A 283 11.84 -2.72 19.35
CA ILE A 283 12.52 -2.16 20.52
C ILE A 283 12.13 -2.96 21.77
N GLY A 284 13.12 -3.59 22.40
CA GLY A 284 12.93 -4.19 23.72
C GLY A 284 12.86 -3.13 24.82
N ILE A 285 12.01 -3.34 25.82
CA ILE A 285 11.90 -2.49 27.02
C ILE A 285 12.05 -3.35 28.26
N SER A 286 12.84 -2.91 29.24
CA SER A 286 13.06 -3.62 30.50
C SER A 286 13.41 -2.65 31.63
N ASN A 287 13.24 -3.08 32.90
CA ASN A 287 13.57 -2.30 34.09
C ASN A 287 14.78 -2.86 34.88
N HIS A 288 15.71 -3.51 34.18
CA HIS A 288 16.91 -4.02 34.81
C HIS A 288 17.69 -2.92 35.56
N ALA A 289 18.22 -3.24 36.77
CA ALA A 289 19.01 -2.29 37.55
C ALA A 289 20.35 -1.94 36.86
N ALA A 290 20.88 -2.82 36.03
CA ALA A 290 22.11 -2.63 35.26
C ALA A 290 21.85 -2.49 33.79
N ARG A 291 22.75 -1.82 33.05
CA ARG A 291 22.72 -1.72 31.61
C ARG A 291 22.70 -3.14 31.00
N PRO A 292 21.75 -3.45 30.09
CA PRO A 292 21.78 -4.70 29.36
C PRO A 292 23.10 -4.90 28.58
N ALA A 293 23.55 -6.15 28.45
CA ALA A 293 24.75 -6.47 27.68
C ALA A 293 24.56 -6.30 26.17
N ALA A 294 23.40 -5.82 25.72
CA ALA A 294 23.09 -5.56 24.31
C ALA A 294 23.97 -4.42 23.76
N ALA A 295 24.37 -4.55 22.48
CA ALA A 295 25.23 -3.56 21.82
C ALA A 295 24.59 -2.15 21.85
N ASN A 296 23.31 -2.04 21.55
CA ASN A 296 22.56 -0.79 21.55
C ASN A 296 21.61 -0.77 22.75
N ALA A 297 21.99 -0.14 23.85
CA ALA A 297 21.15 0.03 25.03
C ALA A 297 21.09 1.50 25.45
N VAL A 298 19.89 2.07 25.55
CA VAL A 298 19.61 3.46 25.89
C VAL A 298 18.72 3.50 27.13
N GLN A 299 19.10 4.26 28.14
CA GLN A 299 18.27 4.49 29.34
C GLN A 299 17.26 5.61 29.03
N CYS A 300 15.98 5.37 29.32
CA CYS A 300 14.90 6.30 29.06
C CYS A 300 13.94 6.36 30.25
N THR A 301 13.08 7.37 30.25
CA THR A 301 12.00 7.51 31.23
C THR A 301 10.66 7.26 30.59
N VAL A 302 9.80 6.46 31.20
CA VAL A 302 8.43 6.23 30.70
C VAL A 302 7.61 7.50 30.87
N VAL A 303 7.06 8.02 29.77
CA VAL A 303 6.14 9.17 29.77
C VAL A 303 4.69 8.70 29.80
N ARG A 304 4.38 7.66 29.03
CA ARG A 304 3.01 7.12 28.91
C ARG A 304 3.05 5.60 28.74
N ASN A 305 2.04 4.94 29.32
CA ASN A 305 1.77 3.51 29.14
C ASN A 305 0.27 3.33 28.89
N VAL A 306 -0.09 2.68 27.78
CA VAL A 306 -1.49 2.39 27.39
C VAL A 306 -1.61 0.90 27.13
N PHE A 307 -2.59 0.25 27.76
CA PHE A 307 -2.94 -1.15 27.49
C PHE A 307 -3.92 -1.23 26.32
N LEU A 308 -3.56 -1.99 25.27
CA LEU A 308 -4.34 -2.17 24.06
C LEU A 308 -4.90 -3.60 23.91
N GLY A 309 -5.02 -4.35 25.01
CA GLY A 309 -5.44 -5.75 25.00
C GLY A 309 -4.29 -6.69 24.65
N GLY A 310 -4.00 -6.88 23.37
CA GLY A 310 -2.92 -7.76 22.89
C GLY A 310 -1.50 -7.18 23.02
N ALA A 311 -1.36 -5.90 23.34
CA ALA A 311 -0.08 -5.21 23.43
C ALA A 311 -0.15 -4.05 24.43
N ARG A 312 1.01 -3.49 24.78
CA ARG A 312 1.16 -2.19 25.47
C ARG A 312 1.89 -1.21 24.57
N ASP A 313 1.36 0.01 24.50
CA ASP A 313 1.97 1.14 23.80
C ASP A 313 2.60 2.08 24.80
N TYR A 314 3.92 2.24 24.71
CA TYR A 314 4.70 3.14 25.55
C TYR A 314 5.16 4.35 24.74
N VAL A 315 5.17 5.51 25.40
CA VAL A 315 5.99 6.65 24.99
C VAL A 315 7.05 6.80 26.06
N VAL A 316 8.31 6.79 25.66
CA VAL A 316 9.46 7.01 26.55
C VAL A 316 10.27 8.18 26.05
N GLU A 317 10.96 8.86 26.98
CA GLU A 317 11.81 10.00 26.69
C GLU A 317 13.27 9.63 26.97
N ALA A 318 14.10 9.83 25.92
CA ALA A 318 15.55 9.66 25.98
C ALA A 318 16.22 10.86 26.74
N PRO A 319 17.49 10.75 27.15
CA PRO A 319 18.19 11.82 27.90
C PRO A 319 18.29 13.16 27.16
N ASP A 320 18.18 13.17 25.84
CA ASP A 320 18.18 14.38 25.00
C ASP A 320 16.79 14.97 24.75
N GLY A 321 15.73 14.42 25.41
CA GLY A 321 14.35 14.85 25.23
C GLY A 321 13.64 14.20 24.05
N THR A 322 14.30 13.34 23.26
CA THR A 322 13.67 12.65 22.14
C THR A 322 12.66 11.63 22.64
N GLN A 323 11.43 11.70 22.12
CA GLN A 323 10.38 10.74 22.45
C GLN A 323 10.37 9.58 21.47
N LEU A 324 10.32 8.35 22.01
CA LEU A 324 10.23 7.10 21.27
C LEU A 324 8.95 6.37 21.65
N ARG A 325 8.32 5.72 20.66
CA ARG A 325 7.17 4.84 20.87
C ARG A 325 7.62 3.38 20.82
N ILE A 326 7.08 2.57 21.72
CA ILE A 326 7.40 1.15 21.81
C ILE A 326 6.09 0.37 21.92
N THR A 327 5.95 -0.67 21.11
CA THR A 327 4.86 -1.63 21.22
C THR A 327 5.43 -2.92 21.80
N ALA A 328 5.08 -3.22 23.05
CA ALA A 328 5.59 -4.38 23.77
C ALA A 328 4.46 -5.41 24.06
N ALA A 329 4.86 -6.63 24.40
CA ALA A 329 3.92 -7.65 24.90
C ALA A 329 3.19 -7.15 26.17
N PRO A 330 1.94 -7.59 26.43
CA PRO A 330 1.12 -7.04 27.50
C PRO A 330 1.57 -7.42 28.92
N GLY A 331 2.51 -8.38 29.08
CA GLY A 331 2.86 -9.02 30.35
C GLY A 331 3.48 -8.08 31.38
N GLU A 332 4.52 -7.33 31.01
CA GLU A 332 5.17 -6.39 31.90
C GLU A 332 4.58 -4.98 31.78
N SER A 333 4.48 -4.27 32.93
CA SER A 333 3.91 -2.92 32.98
C SER A 333 4.84 -1.98 33.71
N PHE A 334 5.32 -0.94 33.01
CA PHE A 334 6.15 0.12 33.57
C PHE A 334 5.31 1.38 33.75
N ALA A 335 5.31 1.94 34.98
CA ALA A 335 4.54 3.14 35.28
C ALA A 335 5.18 4.40 34.66
N PRO A 336 4.40 5.45 34.35
CA PRO A 336 4.96 6.76 34.03
C PRO A 336 5.93 7.23 35.10
N GLY A 337 7.07 7.81 34.71
CA GLY A 337 8.19 8.19 35.57
C GLY A 337 9.20 7.07 35.85
N ALA A 338 8.91 5.83 35.51
CA ALA A 338 9.86 4.74 35.70
C ALA A 338 11.06 4.87 34.74
N SER A 339 12.26 4.60 35.25
CA SER A 339 13.48 4.46 34.43
C SER A 339 13.52 3.08 33.83
N VAL A 340 13.72 3.01 32.51
CA VAL A 340 13.75 1.76 31.74
C VAL A 340 14.95 1.73 30.79
N TRP A 341 15.41 0.54 30.48
CA TRP A 341 16.37 0.32 29.39
C TRP A 341 15.65 -0.08 28.11
N LEU A 342 15.99 0.61 27.03
CA LEU A 342 15.63 0.19 25.69
C LEU A 342 16.77 -0.58 25.09
N THR A 343 16.45 -1.71 24.43
CA THR A 343 17.39 -2.47 23.60
C THR A 343 16.97 -2.34 22.14
N LEU A 344 17.88 -1.88 21.30
CA LEU A 344 17.66 -1.64 19.89
C LEU A 344 18.55 -2.62 19.08
N PRO A 345 18.03 -3.74 18.57
CA PRO A 345 18.84 -4.71 17.84
C PRO A 345 19.55 -4.06 16.65
N PRO A 346 20.88 -4.21 16.50
CA PRO A 346 21.65 -3.55 15.43
C PRO A 346 21.19 -3.87 14.01
N ASP A 347 20.73 -5.11 13.78
CA ASP A 347 20.18 -5.59 12.51
C ASP A 347 18.83 -4.95 12.15
N ARG A 348 18.13 -4.37 13.13
CA ARG A 348 16.85 -3.65 13.02
C ARG A 348 17.02 -2.13 12.99
N CYS A 349 18.16 -1.62 13.39
CA CYS A 349 18.51 -0.20 13.27
C CYS A 349 18.99 0.09 11.84
N ARG A 350 18.18 0.83 11.06
CA ARG A 350 18.51 1.11 9.67
C ARG A 350 18.86 2.57 9.44
N ALA A 351 20.08 2.84 9.01
CA ALA A 351 20.48 4.16 8.55
C ALA A 351 19.77 4.49 7.22
N LEU A 352 19.10 5.63 7.18
CA LEU A 352 18.38 6.13 6.01
C LEU A 352 19.29 7.05 5.20
N VAL A 353 19.26 6.89 3.89
CA VAL A 353 19.92 7.81 2.97
C VAL A 353 19.00 9.02 2.79
N SER A 354 19.50 10.22 3.06
CA SER A 354 18.80 11.49 2.81
C SER A 354 18.78 11.83 1.33
#